data_e73943c3b3448f30de701cb0e2a4aa43
#
_entry.id   e73943c3b3448f30de701cb0e2a4aa43
#
_cell.length_a   1.000
_cell.length_b   1.000
_cell.length_c   1.000
_cell.angle_alpha   90.00
_cell.angle_beta   90.00
_cell.angle_gamma   90.00
#
_symmetry.space_group_name_H-M   'P 1'
#
loop_
_entity.id
_entity.type
_entity.pdbx_description
1 polymer ?
#
loop_
_entity_poly.entity_id
_entity_poly.type
_entity_poly.pdbx_seq_one_letter_code
_entity_poly.pdbx_strand_id
1 'polypeptide(L)'
;MVKLSGGNGAYLIHNRLFTDPGLTVTAVNQRLQQEGLAPVPDDALDPKTAKTGTMAYEVLTAHNTSGDPGNLKLKFDAMASHDITYVGIIQTAKASGLKEFSLPYVLTNCHNSLCMVGGTINEDDHVFGLSAARKYGGIYVPAHQAVIHQFMRERFAGGGRMILGSDSHTRY
;
A
#
# COMPACT_ATOMS: atom_id res chain seq x y z
N MET A 1 -18.42 -24.94 -1.87
CA MET A 1 -19.36 -23.80 -1.85
C MET A 1 -18.77 -22.75 -0.91
N VAL A 2 -18.48 -21.55 -1.41
CA VAL A 2 -17.96 -20.44 -0.59
C VAL A 2 -19.14 -19.86 0.19
N LYS A 3 -19.08 -19.89 1.52
CA LYS A 3 -20.05 -19.19 2.37
C LYS A 3 -19.50 -17.80 2.66
N LEU A 4 -20.25 -16.78 2.29
CA LEU A 4 -20.00 -15.41 2.75
C LEU A 4 -20.60 -15.30 4.17
N SER A 5 -19.76 -15.12 5.17
CA SER A 5 -20.22 -14.77 6.51
C SER A 5 -20.35 -13.24 6.59
N GLY A 6 -21.59 -12.73 6.54
CA GLY A 6 -21.87 -11.36 6.93
C GLY A 6 -21.83 -11.26 8.45
N GLY A 7 -20.76 -10.74 9.03
CA GLY A 7 -20.64 -10.68 10.48
C GLY A 7 -19.50 -9.77 10.92
N ASN A 8 -19.16 -9.85 12.17
CA ASN A 8 -18.24 -8.99 12.91
C ASN A 8 -16.75 -9.15 12.55
N GLY A 9 -16.44 -9.66 11.36
CA GLY A 9 -15.07 -9.86 10.90
C GLY A 9 -14.55 -11.28 11.16
N ALA A 10 -13.24 -11.44 11.02
CA ALA A 10 -12.53 -12.69 11.22
C ALA A 10 -11.38 -12.46 12.21
N TYR A 11 -11.16 -13.42 13.10
CA TYR A 11 -10.04 -13.41 14.04
C TYR A 11 -9.08 -14.53 13.68
N LEU A 12 -7.80 -14.23 13.59
CA LEU A 12 -6.72 -15.19 13.44
C LEU A 12 -6.01 -15.34 14.78
N ILE A 13 -6.18 -16.47 15.43
CA ILE A 13 -5.63 -16.75 16.77
C ILE A 13 -4.85 -18.06 16.72
N HIS A 14 -3.58 -18.05 17.07
CA HIS A 14 -2.68 -19.24 17.00
C HIS A 14 -2.76 -19.96 15.63
N ASN A 15 -2.79 -19.18 14.51
CA ASN A 15 -2.98 -19.70 13.16
C ASN A 15 -4.32 -20.43 12.91
N ARG A 16 -5.33 -20.15 13.72
CA ARG A 16 -6.71 -20.65 13.55
C ARG A 16 -7.64 -19.51 13.22
N LEU A 17 -8.43 -19.71 12.18
CA LEU A 17 -9.41 -18.72 11.71
C LEU A 17 -10.75 -18.92 12.41
N PHE A 18 -11.26 -17.90 13.06
CA PHE A 18 -12.58 -17.85 13.70
C PHE A 18 -13.45 -16.82 12.98
N THR A 19 -14.58 -17.27 12.43
CA THR A 19 -15.50 -16.43 11.63
C THR A 19 -16.96 -16.57 12.09
N ASP A 20 -17.21 -17.22 13.22
CA ASP A 20 -18.56 -17.53 13.69
C ASP A 20 -19.29 -16.24 14.10
N PRO A 21 -20.53 -16.01 13.68
CA PRO A 21 -21.37 -14.94 14.19
C PRO A 21 -21.59 -15.12 15.71
N GLY A 22 -21.37 -14.05 16.49
CA GLY A 22 -21.51 -14.10 17.94
C GLY A 22 -20.40 -14.87 18.68
N LEU A 23 -19.21 -14.94 18.06
CA LEU A 23 -18.03 -15.54 18.68
C LEU A 23 -17.77 -14.94 20.06
N THR A 24 -17.55 -15.80 21.08
CA THR A 24 -17.17 -15.39 22.43
C THR A 24 -15.78 -15.90 22.77
N VAL A 25 -15.09 -15.20 23.69
CA VAL A 25 -13.76 -15.62 24.16
C VAL A 25 -13.82 -17.03 24.79
N THR A 26 -14.89 -17.34 25.50
CA THR A 26 -15.11 -18.67 26.08
C THR A 26 -15.14 -19.76 25.00
N ALA A 27 -15.88 -19.53 23.89
CA ALA A 27 -15.94 -20.49 22.79
C ALA A 27 -14.59 -20.65 22.07
N VAL A 28 -13.86 -19.55 21.91
CA VAL A 28 -12.48 -19.58 21.39
C VAL A 28 -11.59 -20.42 22.29
N ASN A 29 -11.57 -20.12 23.57
CA ASN A 29 -10.70 -20.82 24.55
C ASN A 29 -11.03 -22.30 24.66
N GLN A 30 -12.31 -22.71 24.57
CA GLN A 30 -12.69 -24.12 24.51
C GLN A 30 -12.10 -24.82 23.28
N ARG A 31 -12.13 -24.21 22.10
CA ARG A 31 -11.53 -24.79 20.89
C ARG A 31 -10.00 -24.85 20.97
N LEU A 32 -9.36 -23.80 21.50
CA LEU A 32 -7.92 -23.78 21.70
C LEU A 32 -7.47 -24.87 22.68
N GLN A 33 -8.21 -25.06 23.77
CA GLN A 33 -7.93 -26.09 24.76
C GLN A 33 -8.03 -27.50 24.16
N GLN A 34 -9.03 -27.76 23.30
CA GLN A 34 -9.18 -29.06 22.61
C GLN A 34 -7.98 -29.36 21.70
N GLU A 35 -7.30 -28.33 21.20
CA GLU A 35 -6.12 -28.44 20.36
C GLU A 35 -4.80 -28.33 21.16
N GLY A 36 -4.85 -28.24 22.49
CA GLY A 36 -3.68 -28.10 23.34
C GLY A 36 -2.98 -26.73 23.23
N LEU A 37 -3.71 -25.72 22.78
CA LEU A 37 -3.20 -24.34 22.61
C LEU A 37 -3.52 -23.48 23.82
N ALA A 38 -2.69 -22.47 24.08
CA ALA A 38 -2.88 -21.54 25.18
C ALA A 38 -4.16 -20.71 25.01
N PRO A 39 -4.89 -20.42 26.10
CA PRO A 39 -6.06 -19.57 26.06
C PRO A 39 -5.66 -18.11 25.76
N VAL A 40 -6.60 -17.36 25.20
CA VAL A 40 -6.46 -15.91 25.00
C VAL A 40 -7.14 -15.14 26.13
N PRO A 41 -6.72 -13.88 26.40
CA PRO A 41 -7.33 -13.03 27.42
C PRO A 41 -8.77 -12.63 27.06
N ASP A 42 -9.53 -12.17 28.05
CA ASP A 42 -10.96 -11.87 27.92
C ASP A 42 -11.27 -10.74 26.91
N ASP A 43 -10.32 -9.85 26.68
CA ASP A 43 -10.43 -8.73 25.73
C ASP A 43 -9.89 -9.05 24.32
N ALA A 44 -9.48 -10.30 24.06
CA ALA A 44 -8.87 -10.70 22.78
C ALA A 44 -9.78 -10.46 21.57
N LEU A 45 -11.09 -10.49 21.75
CA LEU A 45 -12.08 -10.25 20.70
C LEU A 45 -12.59 -8.80 20.69
N ASP A 46 -12.15 -7.93 21.61
CA ASP A 46 -12.47 -6.51 21.54
C ASP A 46 -11.80 -5.92 20.26
N PRO A 47 -12.56 -5.29 19.36
CA PRO A 47 -12.01 -4.69 18.15
C PRO A 47 -10.89 -3.66 18.43
N LYS A 48 -10.92 -2.99 19.56
CA LYS A 48 -9.88 -2.03 19.96
C LYS A 48 -8.57 -2.72 20.31
N THR A 49 -8.63 -3.87 20.96
CA THR A 49 -7.47 -4.69 21.29
C THR A 49 -7.02 -5.49 20.06
N ALA A 50 -7.94 -6.17 19.38
CA ALA A 50 -7.64 -7.04 18.25
C ALA A 50 -6.97 -6.30 17.07
N LYS A 51 -7.36 -5.05 16.79
CA LYS A 51 -6.74 -4.26 15.70
C LYS A 51 -5.24 -4.05 15.90
N THR A 52 -4.77 -3.98 17.15
CA THR A 52 -3.34 -3.71 17.45
C THR A 52 -2.42 -4.86 17.01
N GLY A 53 -2.97 -6.07 16.85
CA GLY A 53 -2.26 -7.25 16.34
C GLY A 53 -2.28 -7.36 14.80
N THR A 54 -2.79 -6.36 14.07
CA THR A 54 -2.84 -6.41 12.61
C THR A 54 -1.61 -5.75 11.97
N MET A 55 -1.14 -6.31 10.85
CA MET A 55 -0.05 -5.72 10.06
C MET A 55 -0.37 -4.28 9.65
N ALA A 56 -1.62 -3.98 9.31
CA ALA A 56 -2.04 -2.63 8.94
C ALA A 56 -1.85 -1.65 10.09
N TYR A 57 -2.22 -2.03 11.32
CA TYR A 57 -2.02 -1.18 12.50
C TYR A 57 -0.53 -0.95 12.78
N GLU A 58 0.28 -1.98 12.71
CA GLU A 58 1.73 -1.89 12.90
C GLU A 58 2.37 -0.96 11.87
N VAL A 59 2.08 -1.14 10.58
CA VAL A 59 2.62 -0.31 9.50
C VAL A 59 2.18 1.14 9.64
N LEU A 60 0.89 1.39 9.89
CA LEU A 60 0.37 2.75 10.10
C LEU A 60 1.00 3.43 11.31
N THR A 61 1.16 2.72 12.40
CA THR A 61 1.76 3.26 13.63
C THR A 61 3.24 3.59 13.43
N ALA A 62 4.00 2.71 12.75
CA ALA A 62 5.42 2.92 12.45
C ALA A 62 5.66 4.15 11.55
N HIS A 63 4.71 4.46 10.65
CA HIS A 63 4.80 5.60 9.73
C HIS A 63 4.10 6.87 10.22
N ASN A 64 3.45 6.82 11.39
CA ASN A 64 2.76 7.97 11.95
C ASN A 64 3.73 8.93 12.64
N THR A 65 3.82 10.14 12.14
CA THR A 65 4.67 11.22 12.69
C THR A 65 3.93 12.18 13.63
N SER A 66 2.62 12.02 13.79
CA SER A 66 1.82 12.90 14.67
C SER A 66 1.96 12.58 16.15
N GLY A 67 2.32 11.33 16.49
CA GLY A 67 2.27 10.82 17.87
C GLY A 67 0.84 10.54 18.38
N ASP A 68 -0.20 10.82 17.59
CA ASP A 68 -1.61 10.59 17.91
C ASP A 68 -2.20 9.50 17.01
N PRO A 69 -2.63 8.33 17.56
CA PRO A 69 -3.26 7.27 16.77
C PRO A 69 -4.61 7.67 16.15
N GLY A 70 -5.26 8.70 16.67
CA GLY A 70 -6.53 9.22 16.17
C GLY A 70 -6.38 10.24 15.05
N ASN A 71 -5.17 10.79 14.84
CA ASN A 71 -4.88 11.81 13.86
C ASN A 71 -3.57 11.49 13.12
N LEU A 72 -3.64 10.60 12.13
CA LEU A 72 -2.46 10.09 11.44
C LEU A 72 -1.82 11.14 10.52
N LYS A 73 -0.52 11.36 10.66
CA LYS A 73 0.35 12.06 9.72
C LYS A 73 1.38 11.07 9.19
N LEU A 74 1.07 10.46 8.05
CA LEU A 74 1.86 9.36 7.53
C LEU A 74 3.04 9.87 6.68
N LYS A 75 4.22 9.32 6.95
CA LYS A 75 5.42 9.48 6.12
C LYS A 75 5.63 8.19 5.32
N PHE A 76 5.58 8.31 4.00
CA PHE A 76 5.80 7.19 3.09
C PHE A 76 7.28 6.94 2.85
N ASP A 77 7.64 5.69 2.50
CA ASP A 77 9.03 5.30 2.16
C ASP A 77 9.38 5.58 0.71
N ALA A 78 8.40 5.54 -0.19
CA ALA A 78 8.56 5.81 -1.60
C ALA A 78 7.24 6.24 -2.25
N MET A 79 7.33 6.81 -3.44
CA MET A 79 6.20 7.12 -4.31
C MET A 79 6.38 6.45 -5.66
N ALA A 80 5.27 6.14 -6.33
CA ALA A 80 5.26 5.60 -7.68
C ALA A 80 4.12 6.18 -8.51
N SER A 81 4.40 6.54 -9.75
CA SER A 81 3.40 7.00 -10.72
C SER A 81 3.72 6.46 -12.10
N HIS A 82 2.70 6.34 -12.92
CA HIS A 82 2.84 5.97 -14.33
C HIS A 82 2.66 7.18 -15.24
N ASP A 83 2.98 7.01 -16.50
CA ASP A 83 3.03 8.03 -17.55
C ASP A 83 1.76 8.90 -17.65
N ILE A 84 0.57 8.34 -17.51
CA ILE A 84 -0.68 9.11 -17.53
C ILE A 84 -0.79 10.06 -16.32
N THR A 85 -0.25 9.69 -15.16
CA THR A 85 -0.48 10.43 -13.92
C THR A 85 0.68 11.34 -13.52
N TYR A 86 1.95 10.92 -13.72
CA TYR A 86 3.08 11.71 -13.22
C TYR A 86 3.22 13.08 -13.92
N VAL A 87 2.83 13.20 -15.18
CA VAL A 87 2.92 14.48 -15.90
C VAL A 87 2.13 15.57 -15.18
N GLY A 88 0.84 15.33 -14.93
CA GLY A 88 -0.03 16.27 -14.22
C GLY A 88 0.42 16.52 -12.77
N ILE A 89 0.83 15.47 -12.07
CA ILE A 89 1.31 15.56 -10.68
C ILE A 89 2.55 16.45 -10.61
N ILE A 90 3.54 16.21 -11.46
CA ILE A 90 4.80 16.97 -11.45
C ILE A 90 4.59 18.41 -11.93
N GLN A 91 3.73 18.64 -12.92
CA GLN A 91 3.39 19.99 -13.35
C GLN A 91 2.72 20.79 -12.22
N THR A 92 1.79 20.19 -11.50
CA THR A 92 1.15 20.83 -10.33
C THR A 92 2.16 21.11 -9.22
N ALA A 93 3.01 20.13 -8.91
CA ALA A 93 4.06 20.29 -7.90
C ALA A 93 5.07 21.38 -8.33
N LYS A 94 5.45 21.45 -9.61
CA LYS A 94 6.31 22.51 -10.15
C LYS A 94 5.68 23.89 -9.98
N ALA A 95 4.38 24.04 -10.28
CA ALA A 95 3.65 25.29 -10.06
C ALA A 95 3.63 25.68 -8.57
N SER A 96 3.71 24.72 -7.67
CA SER A 96 3.78 24.90 -6.21
C SER A 96 5.22 25.05 -5.68
N GLY A 97 6.22 25.17 -6.55
CA GLY A 97 7.61 25.42 -6.16
C GLY A 97 8.47 24.18 -5.93
N LEU A 98 8.15 23.05 -6.55
CA LEU A 98 8.95 21.82 -6.48
C LEU A 98 10.41 22.11 -6.87
N LYS A 99 11.35 21.75 -5.98
CA LYS A 99 12.80 21.83 -6.20
C LYS A 99 13.44 20.47 -6.41
N GLU A 100 13.01 19.48 -5.60
CA GLU A 100 13.48 18.10 -5.64
C GLU A 100 12.38 17.18 -5.09
N PHE A 101 12.43 15.90 -5.40
CA PHE A 101 11.53 14.92 -4.80
C PHE A 101 12.01 14.60 -3.38
N SER A 102 11.13 14.74 -2.41
CA SER A 102 11.43 14.53 -0.99
C SER A 102 11.57 13.05 -0.59
N LEU A 103 11.08 12.15 -1.44
CA LEU A 103 11.11 10.69 -1.27
C LEU A 103 11.58 10.06 -2.58
N PRO A 104 12.12 8.83 -2.55
CA PRO A 104 12.34 8.05 -3.76
C PRO A 104 11.05 8.00 -4.59
N TYR A 105 11.07 8.60 -5.76
CA TYR A 105 9.91 8.68 -6.64
C TYR A 105 10.18 7.93 -7.95
N VAL A 106 9.40 6.87 -8.18
CA VAL A 106 9.50 6.00 -9.35
C VAL A 106 8.51 6.47 -10.41
N LEU A 107 9.03 6.86 -11.57
CA LEU A 107 8.29 7.30 -12.74
C LEU A 107 8.33 6.18 -13.79
N THR A 108 7.23 5.47 -13.96
CA THR A 108 7.15 4.33 -14.88
C THR A 108 6.39 4.67 -16.15
N ASN A 109 6.84 4.20 -17.30
CA ASN A 109 6.16 4.33 -18.59
C ASN A 109 5.44 3.03 -18.97
N CYS A 110 4.70 2.49 -18.02
CA CYS A 110 4.11 1.16 -18.17
C CYS A 110 2.67 1.20 -18.69
N HIS A 111 1.98 2.32 -18.59
CA HIS A 111 0.57 2.42 -18.94
C HIS A 111 0.39 2.66 -20.44
N ASN A 112 1.14 3.58 -21.01
CA ASN A 112 1.22 3.86 -22.44
C ASN A 112 2.56 3.38 -23.02
N SER A 113 2.87 2.11 -22.81
CA SER A 113 4.14 1.52 -23.31
C SER A 113 4.24 1.45 -24.84
N LEU A 114 3.13 1.63 -25.54
CA LEU A 114 3.09 1.69 -27.00
C LEU A 114 3.50 3.10 -27.44
N CYS A 115 4.75 3.24 -27.83
CA CYS A 115 5.27 4.47 -28.38
C CYS A 115 4.65 4.73 -29.75
N MET A 116 4.43 6.01 -30.11
CA MET A 116 3.94 6.47 -31.42
C MET A 116 2.62 5.84 -31.91
N VAL A 117 1.71 5.52 -31.02
CA VAL A 117 0.38 5.04 -31.44
C VAL A 117 -0.51 6.24 -31.77
N GLY A 118 -0.59 6.60 -33.04
CA GLY A 118 -1.44 7.67 -33.55
C GLY A 118 -0.93 9.08 -33.24
N GLY A 119 0.32 9.27 -32.82
CA GLY A 119 0.92 10.55 -32.51
C GLY A 119 2.11 10.45 -31.55
N THR A 120 2.68 11.59 -31.19
CA THR A 120 3.88 11.69 -30.33
C THR A 120 3.55 11.90 -28.84
N ILE A 121 2.28 11.98 -28.47
CA ILE A 121 1.86 12.37 -27.12
C ILE A 121 2.42 11.45 -26.02
N ASN A 122 2.45 10.15 -26.26
CA ASN A 122 3.00 9.19 -25.30
C ASN A 122 4.51 9.32 -25.16
N GLU A 123 5.19 9.62 -26.25
CA GLU A 123 6.65 9.85 -26.26
C GLU A 123 7.00 11.15 -25.57
N ASP A 124 6.20 12.19 -25.76
CA ASP A 124 6.35 13.47 -25.05
C ASP A 124 6.22 13.26 -23.53
N ASP A 125 5.29 12.42 -23.07
CA ASP A 125 5.14 12.04 -21.67
C ASP A 125 6.38 11.27 -21.17
N HIS A 126 6.93 10.36 -21.98
CA HIS A 126 8.14 9.62 -21.64
C HIS A 126 9.38 10.52 -21.55
N VAL A 127 9.54 11.44 -22.49
CA VAL A 127 10.63 12.43 -22.46
C VAL A 127 10.47 13.38 -21.27
N PHE A 128 9.24 13.81 -20.98
CA PHE A 128 8.95 14.59 -19.78
C PHE A 128 9.35 13.84 -18.51
N GLY A 129 8.93 12.56 -18.37
CA GLY A 129 9.26 11.74 -17.21
C GLY A 129 10.75 11.56 -17.00
N LEU A 130 11.51 11.28 -18.07
CA LEU A 130 12.97 11.18 -18.01
C LEU A 130 13.62 12.50 -17.59
N SER A 131 13.17 13.62 -18.17
CA SER A 131 13.71 14.95 -17.86
C SER A 131 13.38 15.36 -16.41
N ALA A 132 12.17 15.06 -15.95
CA ALA A 132 11.74 15.31 -14.57
C ALA A 132 12.54 14.46 -13.56
N ALA A 133 12.74 13.18 -13.84
CA ALA A 133 13.56 12.32 -13.00
C ALA A 133 14.98 12.83 -12.85
N ARG A 134 15.61 13.25 -13.96
CA ARG A 134 16.96 13.87 -13.96
C ARG A 134 17.00 15.17 -13.18
N LYS A 135 15.98 16.00 -13.35
CA LYS A 135 15.94 17.33 -12.73
C LYS A 135 15.64 17.30 -11.25
N TYR A 136 14.74 16.44 -10.81
CA TYR A 136 14.20 16.42 -9.45
C TYR A 136 14.67 15.24 -8.60
N GLY A 137 15.54 14.37 -9.14
CA GLY A 137 16.12 13.24 -8.40
C GLY A 137 15.25 11.97 -8.39
N GLY A 138 14.40 11.77 -9.43
CA GLY A 138 13.53 10.59 -9.53
C GLY A 138 14.21 9.36 -10.13
N ILE A 139 13.52 8.23 -10.04
CA ILE A 139 13.91 6.97 -10.66
C ILE A 139 13.03 6.75 -11.89
N TYR A 140 13.64 6.77 -13.07
CA TYR A 140 12.92 6.60 -14.33
C TYR A 140 12.94 5.13 -14.76
N VAL A 141 11.76 4.58 -15.08
CA VAL A 141 11.59 3.24 -15.63
C VAL A 141 11.04 3.35 -17.05
N PRO A 142 11.83 2.96 -18.07
CA PRO A 142 11.41 3.06 -19.46
C PRO A 142 10.19 2.21 -19.79
N ALA A 143 9.54 2.52 -20.90
CA ALA A 143 8.50 1.66 -21.50
C ALA A 143 9.02 0.23 -21.73
N HIS A 144 8.12 -0.73 -21.73
CA HIS A 144 8.39 -2.17 -21.96
C HIS A 144 9.25 -2.88 -20.90
N GLN A 145 9.56 -2.22 -19.79
CA GLN A 145 10.30 -2.85 -18.68
C GLN A 145 9.39 -3.67 -17.78
N ALA A 146 8.32 -3.07 -17.26
CA ALA A 146 7.35 -3.73 -16.41
C ALA A 146 6.12 -2.85 -16.20
N VAL A 147 5.01 -3.44 -15.79
CA VAL A 147 3.86 -2.72 -15.21
C VAL A 147 4.26 -2.14 -13.85
N ILE A 148 3.77 -0.93 -13.52
CA ILE A 148 4.11 -0.24 -12.26
C ILE A 148 4.01 -1.15 -11.02
N HIS A 149 2.90 -1.89 -10.90
CA HIS A 149 2.66 -2.76 -9.72
C HIS A 149 3.69 -3.87 -9.63
N GLN A 150 4.02 -4.52 -10.75
CA GLN A 150 5.02 -5.56 -10.79
C GLN A 150 6.41 -5.01 -10.43
N PHE A 151 6.80 -3.88 -11.04
CA PHE A 151 8.07 -3.24 -10.74
C PHE A 151 8.20 -2.86 -9.26
N MET A 152 7.14 -2.25 -8.69
CA MET A 152 7.17 -1.84 -7.29
C MET A 152 7.20 -3.02 -6.33
N ARG A 153 6.46 -4.10 -6.62
CA ARG A 153 6.52 -5.33 -5.80
C ARG A 153 7.89 -5.98 -5.80
N GLU A 154 8.53 -6.05 -6.96
CA GLU A 154 9.81 -6.75 -7.11
C GLU A 154 11.01 -5.94 -6.62
N ARG A 155 10.94 -4.62 -6.66
CA ARG A 155 12.09 -3.74 -6.42
C ARG A 155 11.99 -2.89 -5.17
N PHE A 156 10.79 -2.54 -4.73
CA PHE A 156 10.58 -1.58 -3.64
C PHE A 156 9.78 -2.14 -2.47
N ALA A 157 8.85 -3.06 -2.71
CA ALA A 157 8.04 -3.62 -1.66
C ALA A 157 8.88 -4.44 -0.66
N GLY A 158 8.48 -4.40 0.59
CA GLY A 158 9.10 -5.16 1.67
C GLY A 158 8.20 -5.12 2.89
N GLY A 159 8.42 -6.03 3.83
CA GLY A 159 7.67 -6.06 5.09
C GLY A 159 7.76 -4.72 5.82
N GLY A 160 6.61 -4.21 6.25
CA GLY A 160 6.52 -2.95 6.97
C GLY A 160 6.67 -1.67 6.14
N ARG A 161 6.88 -1.75 4.83
CA ARG A 161 6.99 -0.55 3.98
C ARG A 161 5.65 0.01 3.57
N MET A 162 5.60 1.35 3.43
CA MET A 162 4.44 2.09 2.97
C MET A 162 4.79 2.90 1.72
N ILE A 163 4.16 2.55 0.59
CA ILE A 163 4.43 3.16 -0.72
C ILE A 163 3.17 3.85 -1.22
N LEU A 164 3.30 5.11 -1.63
CA LEU A 164 2.22 5.89 -2.21
C LEU A 164 2.21 5.72 -3.73
N GLY A 165 1.15 5.17 -4.27
CA GLY A 165 0.95 5.02 -5.71
C GLY A 165 -0.19 5.88 -6.26
N SER A 166 -0.03 6.41 -7.46
CA SER A 166 -1.05 7.25 -8.13
C SER A 166 -1.97 6.47 -9.07
N ASP A 167 -1.75 5.17 -9.21
CA ASP A 167 -2.60 4.31 -10.03
C ASP A 167 -3.80 3.78 -9.25
N SER A 168 -4.95 3.66 -9.92
CA SER A 168 -6.20 3.20 -9.30
C SER A 168 -6.14 1.75 -8.78
N HIS A 169 -5.21 0.95 -9.26
CA HIS A 169 -4.98 -0.43 -8.85
C HIS A 169 -3.88 -0.58 -7.80
N THR A 170 -3.37 0.48 -7.22
CA THR A 170 -2.26 0.45 -6.22
C THR A 170 -2.65 -0.22 -4.89
N ARG A 171 -3.89 -0.58 -4.71
CA ARG A 171 -4.47 -1.10 -3.46
C ARG A 171 -4.59 -2.63 -3.38
N TYR A 172 -3.73 -3.36 -4.00
CA TYR A 172 -3.73 -4.80 -3.78
C TYR A 172 -2.81 -5.19 -2.63
#